data_6b59f4cd4e415e5323a8aaf796fd9f64
#
_entry.id   6b59f4cd4e415e5323a8aaf796fd9f64
#
_cell.length_a   1.000
_cell.length_b   1.000
_cell.length_c   1.000
_cell.angle_alpha   90.00
_cell.angle_beta   90.00
_cell.angle_gamma   90.00
#
_symmetry.space_group_name_H-M   'P 1'
#
loop_
_entity.id
_entity.type
_entity.pdbx_description
1 polymer ?
#
loop_
_entity_poly.entity_id
_entity_poly.type
_entity_poly.pdbx_seq_one_letter_code
_entity_poly.pdbx_strand_id
1 'polypeptide(L)'
;MTASSEPSDRTKRQVWVAAAGRCTFCNALVAENEGLGVAVPIGELAHDVGRAALSPRGESDLTEEERRSPDNLLLLCRNCHKPADAGGYLNVFTVERLRDFKREHEERIRFLTGIGADKTAAVIRVVGAIRGSQPELTYDTVLGATVAAGFFPKLLPGSYTAEYEVDLRSMTSPGSAAYFATCAHEIRGLMDRVQDGVRRDAVRRLAVFGFARIPILVYLGSLLDDKIPTIVFQRQRADSGNAWQWPTDDGEPAQFGVDLVKDGTEPSNVSLMVNLSGTMQTEDLPPEIRESDAIYTLKPAAPHVPGVSVISSPEVLCNFAETFRAFLADVEANHSGADCISLFAAAPVSAAITMGRVLISGVSPALRVFDRDDSGVFFEALEVRKSGSA
;
A
#
# COMPACT_ATOMS: atom_id res chain seq x y z
N MET A 1 -47.35 12.94 32.81
CA MET A 1 -46.42 11.81 32.46
C MET A 1 -45.04 12.41 32.45
N THR A 2 -44.23 12.14 33.47
CA THR A 2 -42.82 12.55 33.48
C THR A 2 -42.11 11.78 32.41
N ALA A 3 -41.58 12.44 31.38
CA ALA A 3 -40.77 11.82 30.35
C ALA A 3 -39.61 11.02 31.01
N SER A 4 -39.43 9.76 30.64
CA SER A 4 -38.33 8.94 31.14
C SER A 4 -37.02 9.66 30.87
N SER A 5 -36.22 9.84 31.89
CA SER A 5 -34.90 10.49 31.78
C SER A 5 -33.82 9.60 31.07
N GLU A 6 -34.19 8.41 30.64
CA GLU A 6 -33.29 7.49 29.96
C GLU A 6 -33.39 7.58 28.43
N PRO A 7 -32.30 7.31 27.67
CA PRO A 7 -32.34 7.18 26.23
C PRO A 7 -33.32 6.09 25.80
N SER A 8 -34.07 6.34 24.70
CA SER A 8 -34.97 5.34 24.13
C SER A 8 -34.23 4.09 23.67
N ASP A 9 -34.95 2.97 23.56
CA ASP A 9 -34.36 1.73 23.03
C ASP A 9 -33.89 1.88 21.57
N ARG A 10 -34.52 2.78 20.80
CA ARG A 10 -34.06 3.16 19.47
C ARG A 10 -32.70 3.85 19.55
N THR A 11 -32.54 4.83 20.43
CA THR A 11 -31.29 5.57 20.65
C THR A 11 -30.20 4.62 21.12
N LYS A 12 -30.50 3.74 22.11
CA LYS A 12 -29.55 2.74 22.59
C LYS A 12 -29.04 1.86 21.44
N ARG A 13 -29.95 1.33 20.60
CA ARG A 13 -29.58 0.53 19.42
C ARG A 13 -28.72 1.29 18.42
N GLN A 14 -29.02 2.57 18.16
CA GLN A 14 -28.21 3.39 17.24
C GLN A 14 -26.76 3.51 17.71
N VAL A 15 -26.54 3.82 18.99
CA VAL A 15 -25.19 3.92 19.58
C VAL A 15 -24.47 2.57 19.54
N TRP A 16 -25.14 1.47 19.88
CA TRP A 16 -24.55 0.14 19.83
C TRP A 16 -24.14 -0.27 18.42
N VAL A 17 -24.97 0.02 17.42
CA VAL A 17 -24.67 -0.28 16.01
C VAL A 17 -23.52 0.57 15.50
N ALA A 18 -23.51 1.87 15.80
CA ALA A 18 -22.45 2.78 15.38
C ALA A 18 -21.08 2.41 15.96
N ALA A 19 -21.07 1.88 17.20
CA ALA A 19 -19.86 1.38 17.86
C ALA A 19 -19.53 -0.07 17.51
N ALA A 20 -20.33 -0.77 16.71
CA ALA A 20 -20.21 -2.22 16.41
C ALA A 20 -20.10 -3.10 17.66
N GLY A 21 -20.79 -2.74 18.76
CA GLY A 21 -20.72 -3.47 20.03
C GLY A 21 -19.35 -3.42 20.70
N ARG A 22 -18.52 -2.42 20.42
CA ARG A 22 -17.17 -2.24 20.96
C ARG A 22 -17.04 -0.96 21.77
N CYS A 23 -16.20 -1.01 22.78
CA CYS A 23 -15.86 0.16 23.59
C CYS A 23 -15.18 1.23 22.73
N THR A 24 -15.72 2.44 22.74
CA THR A 24 -15.20 3.59 21.96
C THR A 24 -13.74 3.93 22.32
N PHE A 25 -13.29 3.71 23.58
CA PHE A 25 -11.93 4.04 23.98
C PHE A 25 -10.92 2.92 23.72
N CYS A 26 -11.21 1.71 24.23
CA CYS A 26 -10.24 0.61 24.23
C CYS A 26 -10.53 -0.47 23.16
N ASN A 27 -11.58 -0.31 22.37
CA ASN A 27 -12.03 -1.24 21.35
C ASN A 27 -12.38 -2.67 21.82
N ALA A 28 -12.46 -2.90 23.16
CA ALA A 28 -12.88 -4.20 23.68
C ALA A 28 -14.31 -4.53 23.21
N LEU A 29 -14.57 -5.79 22.85
CA LEU A 29 -15.92 -6.26 22.56
C LEU A 29 -16.75 -6.20 23.84
N VAL A 30 -17.89 -5.51 23.78
CA VAL A 30 -18.81 -5.34 24.93
C VAL A 30 -20.20 -5.92 24.66
N ALA A 31 -20.38 -6.52 23.49
CA ALA A 31 -21.61 -7.23 23.12
C ALA A 31 -21.74 -8.58 23.83
N GLU A 32 -20.62 -9.12 24.31
CA GLU A 32 -20.55 -10.39 25.03
C GLU A 32 -19.45 -10.33 26.12
N ASN A 33 -19.53 -11.23 27.09
CA ASN A 33 -18.49 -11.41 28.07
C ASN A 33 -17.56 -12.55 27.67
N GLU A 34 -16.45 -12.21 27.01
CA GLU A 34 -15.45 -13.19 26.52
C GLU A 34 -14.89 -14.07 27.65
N GLY A 35 -14.71 -13.50 28.85
CA GLY A 35 -14.18 -14.23 30.00
C GLY A 35 -15.10 -15.34 30.54
N LEU A 36 -16.38 -15.24 30.27
CA LEU A 36 -17.38 -16.23 30.68
C LEU A 36 -17.92 -17.07 29.51
N GLY A 37 -17.56 -16.73 28.27
CA GLY A 37 -18.10 -17.40 27.08
C GLY A 37 -19.61 -17.23 26.91
N VAL A 38 -20.19 -16.15 27.46
CA VAL A 38 -21.64 -15.91 27.48
C VAL A 38 -21.94 -14.61 26.74
N ALA A 39 -22.91 -14.66 25.82
CA ALA A 39 -23.40 -13.50 25.08
C ALA A 39 -24.24 -12.56 25.95
N VAL A 40 -23.65 -12.00 27.00
CA VAL A 40 -24.29 -10.99 27.87
C VAL A 40 -23.66 -9.63 27.57
N PRO A 41 -24.45 -8.66 27.09
CA PRO A 41 -23.96 -7.31 26.85
C PRO A 41 -23.48 -6.68 28.14
N ILE A 42 -22.20 -6.24 28.15
CA ILE A 42 -21.54 -5.60 29.29
C ILE A 42 -21.20 -4.13 29.01
N GLY A 43 -21.62 -3.61 27.85
CA GLY A 43 -21.41 -2.21 27.47
C GLY A 43 -22.35 -1.27 28.21
N GLU A 44 -21.84 -0.09 28.55
CA GLU A 44 -22.58 0.99 29.21
C GLU A 44 -22.59 2.22 28.30
N LEU A 45 -23.72 2.98 28.31
CA LEU A 45 -23.81 4.24 27.57
C LEU A 45 -23.31 5.38 28.47
N ALA A 46 -22.24 6.02 28.02
CA ALA A 46 -21.70 7.22 28.64
C ALA A 46 -22.24 8.47 27.92
N HIS A 47 -22.31 9.60 28.64
CA HIS A 47 -22.71 10.88 28.09
C HIS A 47 -21.50 11.78 27.86
N ASP A 48 -21.42 12.46 26.70
CA ASP A 48 -20.42 13.52 26.48
C ASP A 48 -20.72 14.71 27.41
N VAL A 49 -21.90 15.30 27.24
CA VAL A 49 -22.48 16.24 28.18
C VAL A 49 -23.39 15.48 29.13
N GLY A 50 -23.12 15.57 30.41
CA GLY A 50 -23.82 14.82 31.41
C GLY A 50 -25.35 14.96 31.36
N ARG A 51 -26.06 13.93 31.83
CA ARG A 51 -27.53 13.79 31.76
C ARG A 51 -28.26 14.93 32.47
N ALA A 52 -27.70 15.49 33.53
CA ALA A 52 -28.26 16.60 34.30
C ALA A 52 -27.19 17.65 34.59
N ALA A 53 -27.60 18.89 34.90
CA ALA A 53 -26.67 19.99 35.15
C ALA A 53 -25.63 19.70 36.26
N LEU A 54 -26.01 18.93 37.27
CA LEU A 54 -25.11 18.57 38.39
C LEU A 54 -24.31 17.28 38.13
N SER A 55 -24.47 16.62 36.99
CA SER A 55 -23.70 15.43 36.63
C SER A 55 -22.34 15.81 36.01
N PRO A 56 -21.38 14.89 35.91
CA PRO A 56 -20.10 15.13 35.22
C PRO A 56 -20.32 15.81 33.86
N ARG A 57 -19.59 16.89 33.58
CA ARG A 57 -19.74 17.70 32.34
C ARG A 57 -21.19 18.17 32.05
N GLY A 58 -22.03 18.29 33.10
CA GLY A 58 -23.46 18.59 32.95
C GLY A 58 -23.80 20.04 32.63
N GLU A 59 -22.88 20.99 32.84
CA GLU A 59 -23.05 22.40 32.55
C GLU A 59 -23.01 22.63 31.02
N SER A 60 -24.16 22.88 30.42
CA SER A 60 -24.32 23.05 28.97
C SER A 60 -25.73 23.52 28.63
N ASP A 61 -25.91 24.20 27.48
CA ASP A 61 -27.17 24.67 26.92
C ASP A 61 -28.01 23.56 26.25
N LEU A 62 -27.52 22.31 26.22
CA LEU A 62 -28.23 21.17 25.62
C LEU A 62 -29.57 20.93 26.35
N THR A 63 -30.64 20.81 25.57
CA THR A 63 -31.95 20.37 26.04
C THR A 63 -31.91 18.92 26.55
N GLU A 64 -32.93 18.53 27.31
CA GLU A 64 -33.03 17.11 27.77
C GLU A 64 -33.13 16.12 26.62
N GLU A 65 -33.70 16.50 25.49
CA GLU A 65 -33.81 15.66 24.30
C GLU A 65 -32.44 15.48 23.62
N GLU A 66 -31.67 16.56 23.46
CA GLU A 66 -30.32 16.54 22.91
C GLU A 66 -29.37 15.75 23.82
N ARG A 67 -29.50 15.83 25.13
CA ARG A 67 -28.72 15.03 26.09
C ARG A 67 -28.96 13.53 25.94
N ARG A 68 -30.12 13.11 25.45
CA ARG A 68 -30.52 11.73 25.19
C ARG A 68 -30.31 11.29 23.75
N SER A 69 -29.87 12.19 22.89
CA SER A 69 -29.64 11.88 21.47
C SER A 69 -28.42 10.93 21.28
N PRO A 70 -28.38 10.18 20.18
CA PRO A 70 -27.20 9.36 19.87
C PRO A 70 -25.91 10.18 19.77
N ASP A 71 -25.99 11.46 19.40
CA ASP A 71 -24.84 12.35 19.22
C ASP A 71 -24.14 12.68 20.55
N ASN A 72 -24.87 12.65 21.67
CA ASN A 72 -24.36 12.90 23.00
C ASN A 72 -24.04 11.60 23.77
N LEU A 73 -24.07 10.46 23.13
CA LEU A 73 -23.88 9.16 23.77
C LEU A 73 -22.77 8.35 23.08
N LEU A 74 -21.95 7.68 23.86
CA LEU A 74 -20.94 6.76 23.38
C LEU A 74 -21.00 5.43 24.14
N LEU A 75 -20.58 4.34 23.51
CA LEU A 75 -20.55 3.01 24.10
C LEU A 75 -19.20 2.76 24.76
N LEU A 76 -19.18 2.48 26.06
CA LEU A 76 -17.97 2.18 26.81
C LEU A 76 -18.06 0.83 27.53
N CYS A 77 -16.92 0.20 27.77
CA CYS A 77 -16.84 -0.84 28.79
C CYS A 77 -16.80 -0.19 30.18
N ARG A 78 -17.15 -0.95 31.20
CA ARG A 78 -17.16 -0.47 32.59
C ARG A 78 -15.82 0.12 33.04
N ASN A 79 -14.70 -0.48 32.60
CA ASN A 79 -13.37 -0.02 32.96
C ASN A 79 -13.01 1.35 32.36
N CYS A 80 -13.56 1.69 31.20
CA CYS A 80 -13.39 2.99 30.55
C CYS A 80 -14.44 4.03 31.01
N HIS A 81 -15.67 3.58 31.28
CA HIS A 81 -16.74 4.47 31.73
C HIS A 81 -16.46 5.07 33.11
N LYS A 82 -16.06 4.25 34.06
CA LYS A 82 -15.82 4.69 35.43
C LYS A 82 -14.78 5.82 35.56
N PRO A 83 -13.59 5.77 34.92
CA PRO A 83 -12.65 6.90 34.89
C PRO A 83 -13.18 8.13 34.17
N ALA A 84 -13.94 7.94 33.06
CA ALA A 84 -14.47 9.04 32.28
C ALA A 84 -15.39 9.97 33.07
N ASP A 85 -16.14 9.43 34.03
CA ASP A 85 -17.07 10.19 34.89
C ASP A 85 -16.51 10.52 36.28
N ALA A 86 -15.29 10.11 36.58
CA ALA A 86 -14.68 10.38 37.88
C ALA A 86 -14.26 11.87 37.98
N GLY A 87 -14.66 12.54 39.05
CA GLY A 87 -14.46 13.99 39.22
C GLY A 87 -13.02 14.46 39.08
N GLY A 88 -12.03 13.63 39.50
CA GLY A 88 -10.61 13.94 39.36
C GLY A 88 -10.04 13.90 37.93
N TYR A 89 -10.81 13.42 36.94
CA TYR A 89 -10.37 13.26 35.58
C TYR A 89 -11.22 14.01 34.53
N LEU A 90 -12.15 14.88 34.97
CA LEU A 90 -13.02 15.64 34.05
C LEU A 90 -12.24 16.61 33.15
N ASN A 91 -11.10 17.08 33.62
CA ASN A 91 -10.18 17.90 32.83
C ASN A 91 -9.42 17.09 31.75
N VAL A 92 -9.34 15.76 31.90
CA VAL A 92 -8.76 14.84 30.92
C VAL A 92 -9.83 14.38 29.94
N PHE A 93 -11.04 14.06 30.41
CA PHE A 93 -12.17 13.62 29.62
C PHE A 93 -13.16 14.77 29.43
N THR A 94 -12.73 15.79 28.69
CA THR A 94 -13.58 16.93 28.31
C THR A 94 -14.66 16.50 27.29
N VAL A 95 -15.72 17.28 27.15
CA VAL A 95 -16.76 17.03 26.13
C VAL A 95 -16.18 16.90 24.74
N GLU A 96 -15.25 17.80 24.39
CA GLU A 96 -14.58 17.80 23.07
C GLU A 96 -13.81 16.49 22.85
N ARG A 97 -13.00 16.07 23.82
CA ARG A 97 -12.23 14.84 23.72
C ARG A 97 -13.11 13.58 23.62
N LEU A 98 -14.24 13.56 24.32
CA LEU A 98 -15.20 12.45 24.22
C LEU A 98 -15.83 12.39 22.83
N ARG A 99 -16.19 13.54 22.27
CA ARG A 99 -16.70 13.66 20.90
C ARG A 99 -15.67 13.24 19.86
N ASP A 100 -14.40 13.58 20.05
CA ASP A 100 -13.32 13.17 19.18
C ASP A 100 -13.16 11.64 19.20
N PHE A 101 -13.08 11.01 20.37
CA PHE A 101 -13.06 9.55 20.47
C PHE A 101 -14.25 8.88 19.80
N LYS A 102 -15.46 9.43 19.97
CA LYS A 102 -16.67 8.94 19.35
C LYS A 102 -16.56 9.01 17.83
N ARG A 103 -16.22 10.18 17.30
CA ARG A 103 -16.07 10.42 15.86
C ARG A 103 -15.05 9.45 15.24
N GLU A 104 -13.84 9.41 15.77
CA GLU A 104 -12.76 8.55 15.27
C GLU A 104 -13.14 7.06 15.29
N HIS A 105 -13.79 6.60 16.36
CA HIS A 105 -14.23 5.23 16.49
C HIS A 105 -15.32 4.89 15.47
N GLU A 106 -16.38 5.71 15.37
CA GLU A 106 -17.50 5.47 14.47
C GLU A 106 -17.11 5.60 12.99
N GLU A 107 -16.21 6.53 12.65
CA GLU A 107 -15.65 6.64 11.30
C GLU A 107 -14.83 5.39 10.94
N ARG A 108 -13.99 4.89 11.86
CA ARG A 108 -13.26 3.64 11.67
C ARG A 108 -14.19 2.46 11.47
N ILE A 109 -15.24 2.30 12.30
CA ILE A 109 -16.22 1.22 12.14
C ILE A 109 -16.92 1.32 10.80
N ARG A 110 -17.38 2.51 10.41
CA ARG A 110 -18.06 2.75 9.12
C ARG A 110 -17.14 2.40 7.94
N PHE A 111 -15.88 2.80 8.01
CA PHE A 111 -14.88 2.49 7.00
C PHE A 111 -14.67 0.97 6.88
N LEU A 112 -14.35 0.28 7.97
CA LEU A 112 -14.06 -1.15 7.97
C LEU A 112 -15.27 -2.01 7.54
N THR A 113 -16.46 -1.69 8.01
CA THR A 113 -17.69 -2.42 7.67
C THR A 113 -18.23 -2.06 6.30
N GLY A 114 -17.78 -0.94 5.72
CA GLY A 114 -18.07 -0.53 4.35
C GLY A 114 -17.27 -1.29 3.28
N ILE A 115 -16.26 -2.09 3.67
CA ILE A 115 -15.50 -2.93 2.75
C ILE A 115 -16.33 -4.18 2.46
N GLY A 116 -17.01 -4.20 1.32
CA GLY A 116 -17.84 -5.33 0.88
C GLY A 116 -17.02 -6.53 0.43
N ALA A 117 -17.67 -7.69 0.28
CA ALA A 117 -17.04 -8.93 -0.16
C ALA A 117 -16.43 -8.84 -1.58
N ASP A 118 -16.96 -7.95 -2.42
CA ASP A 118 -16.45 -7.62 -3.75
C ASP A 118 -15.10 -6.89 -3.74
N LYS A 119 -14.72 -6.32 -2.60
CA LYS A 119 -13.45 -5.61 -2.38
C LYS A 119 -12.36 -6.48 -1.76
N THR A 120 -12.46 -7.80 -1.88
CA THR A 120 -11.40 -8.71 -1.43
C THR A 120 -10.21 -8.67 -2.40
N ALA A 121 -8.99 -8.57 -1.88
CA ALA A 121 -7.75 -8.62 -2.65
C ALA A 121 -6.85 -9.78 -2.16
N ALA A 122 -6.34 -10.57 -3.10
CA ALA A 122 -5.29 -11.55 -2.80
C ALA A 122 -3.95 -10.83 -2.66
N VAL A 123 -3.23 -11.13 -1.59
CA VAL A 123 -1.97 -10.46 -1.27
C VAL A 123 -0.81 -11.23 -1.87
N ILE A 124 -0.02 -10.54 -2.69
CA ILE A 124 1.29 -11.01 -3.16
C ILE A 124 2.37 -10.31 -2.33
N ARG A 125 3.23 -11.09 -1.69
CA ARG A 125 4.35 -10.60 -0.90
C ARG A 125 5.66 -11.18 -1.41
N VAL A 126 6.53 -10.32 -1.95
CA VAL A 126 7.89 -10.69 -2.39
C VAL A 126 8.90 -9.90 -1.58
N VAL A 127 9.74 -10.61 -0.81
CA VAL A 127 10.71 -9.99 0.10
C VAL A 127 12.12 -10.48 -0.21
N GLY A 128 13.01 -9.56 -0.50
CA GLY A 128 14.43 -9.81 -0.71
C GLY A 128 15.31 -8.85 0.10
N ALA A 129 16.61 -9.07 0.08
CA ALA A 129 17.59 -8.16 0.65
C ALA A 129 18.06 -7.14 -0.39
N ILE A 130 18.17 -5.87 0.02
CA ILE A 130 18.76 -4.80 -0.80
C ILE A 130 19.97 -4.24 -0.03
N ARG A 131 21.19 -4.50 -0.53
CA ARG A 131 22.45 -3.99 0.05
C ARG A 131 22.52 -4.14 1.58
N GLY A 132 22.21 -5.33 2.10
CA GLY A 132 22.21 -5.62 3.53
C GLY A 132 21.02 -5.06 4.32
N SER A 133 20.16 -4.26 3.71
CA SER A 133 18.92 -3.81 4.32
C SER A 133 17.83 -4.88 4.19
N GLN A 134 17.26 -5.27 5.32
CA GLN A 134 16.10 -6.16 5.37
C GLN A 134 14.93 -5.34 5.90
N PRO A 135 14.03 -4.86 5.05
CA PRO A 135 12.91 -4.08 5.52
C PRO A 135 11.92 -4.95 6.24
N GLU A 136 11.27 -4.32 7.17
CA GLU A 136 10.12 -4.90 7.84
C GLU A 136 8.92 -4.87 6.89
N LEU A 137 8.60 -6.02 6.32
CA LEU A 137 7.37 -6.26 5.55
C LEU A 137 6.61 -7.39 6.25
N THR A 138 6.11 -7.09 7.44
CA THR A 138 5.34 -8.03 8.25
C THR A 138 3.92 -8.19 7.70
N TYR A 139 3.23 -9.24 8.11
CA TYR A 139 1.83 -9.44 7.74
C TYR A 139 0.93 -8.31 8.24
N ASP A 140 1.12 -7.86 9.48
CA ASP A 140 0.34 -6.74 10.05
C ASP A 140 0.49 -5.47 9.21
N THR A 141 1.71 -5.20 8.75
CA THR A 141 2.01 -4.07 7.86
C THR A 141 1.26 -4.18 6.53
N VAL A 142 1.30 -5.37 5.90
CA VAL A 142 0.62 -5.65 4.63
C VAL A 142 -0.89 -5.59 4.78
N LEU A 143 -1.43 -6.20 5.84
CA LEU A 143 -2.86 -6.19 6.15
C LEU A 143 -3.35 -4.76 6.37
N GLY A 144 -2.66 -4.01 7.23
CA GLY A 144 -3.00 -2.62 7.53
C GLY A 144 -3.00 -1.73 6.29
N ALA A 145 -2.00 -1.87 5.41
CA ALA A 145 -1.93 -1.11 4.17
C ALA A 145 -3.06 -1.49 3.19
N THR A 146 -3.37 -2.79 3.06
CA THR A 146 -4.46 -3.26 2.19
C THR A 146 -5.81 -2.74 2.66
N VAL A 147 -6.07 -2.79 3.98
CA VAL A 147 -7.30 -2.26 4.59
C VAL A 147 -7.37 -0.74 4.41
N ALA A 148 -6.29 -0.01 4.64
CA ALA A 148 -6.24 1.45 4.45
C ALA A 148 -6.54 1.85 3.00
N ALA A 149 -6.20 1.01 2.02
CA ALA A 149 -6.57 1.19 0.62
C ALA A 149 -8.03 0.81 0.30
N GLY A 150 -8.84 0.44 1.29
CA GLY A 150 -10.25 0.10 1.15
C GLY A 150 -10.53 -1.31 0.63
N PHE A 151 -9.59 -2.25 0.84
CA PHE A 151 -9.72 -3.64 0.43
C PHE A 151 -9.56 -4.59 1.60
N PHE A 152 -10.28 -5.71 1.56
CA PHE A 152 -10.14 -6.77 2.53
C PHE A 152 -9.06 -7.76 2.05
N PRO A 153 -7.97 -7.95 2.79
CA PRO A 153 -6.90 -8.87 2.42
C PRO A 153 -7.37 -10.32 2.54
N LYS A 154 -7.20 -11.10 1.48
CA LYS A 154 -7.47 -12.53 1.52
C LYS A 154 -6.25 -13.25 2.11
N LEU A 155 -6.47 -13.96 3.20
CA LEU A 155 -5.48 -14.75 3.91
C LEU A 155 -5.78 -16.24 3.79
N LEU A 156 -4.79 -17.08 4.04
CA LEU A 156 -4.98 -18.51 4.18
C LEU A 156 -5.87 -18.81 5.39
N PRO A 157 -6.86 -19.73 5.27
CA PRO A 157 -7.70 -20.14 6.39
C PRO A 157 -6.87 -20.66 7.56
N GLY A 158 -7.14 -20.15 8.77
CA GLY A 158 -6.43 -20.55 9.99
C GLY A 158 -4.99 -20.05 10.12
N SER A 159 -4.57 -19.17 9.23
CA SER A 159 -3.25 -18.54 9.23
C SER A 159 -3.38 -17.05 8.88
N TYR A 160 -2.55 -16.22 9.51
CA TYR A 160 -2.41 -14.80 9.14
C TYR A 160 -1.32 -14.61 8.07
N THR A 161 -1.04 -15.63 7.25
CA THR A 161 -0.03 -15.57 6.19
C THR A 161 -0.65 -15.28 4.83
N ALA A 162 0.10 -14.60 3.96
CA ALA A 162 -0.29 -14.39 2.58
C ALA A 162 -0.30 -15.73 1.81
N GLU A 163 -1.33 -15.95 1.00
CA GLU A 163 -1.43 -17.14 0.15
C GLU A 163 -0.32 -17.17 -0.91
N TYR A 164 0.12 -15.98 -1.34
CA TYR A 164 1.10 -15.81 -2.41
C TYR A 164 2.33 -15.07 -1.89
N GLU A 165 3.33 -15.84 -1.44
CA GLU A 165 4.56 -15.30 -0.87
C GLU A 165 5.80 -15.96 -1.46
N VAL A 166 6.86 -15.14 -1.63
CA VAL A 166 8.23 -15.56 -1.88
C VAL A 166 9.18 -14.75 -0.99
N ASP A 167 9.94 -15.47 -0.15
CA ASP A 167 10.97 -14.89 0.70
C ASP A 167 12.36 -15.22 0.13
N LEU A 168 13.00 -14.21 -0.46
CA LEU A 168 14.30 -14.30 -1.10
C LEU A 168 15.47 -13.92 -0.16
N ARG A 169 15.19 -13.61 1.11
CA ARG A 169 16.21 -13.11 2.06
C ARG A 169 17.26 -14.16 2.42
N SER A 170 16.91 -15.43 2.33
CA SER A 170 17.80 -16.56 2.56
C SER A 170 18.66 -16.93 1.35
N MET A 171 18.42 -16.32 0.19
CA MET A 171 19.16 -16.58 -1.03
C MET A 171 20.62 -16.10 -0.90
N THR A 172 21.57 -16.97 -1.22
CA THR A 172 22.99 -16.66 -1.16
C THR A 172 23.51 -15.96 -2.41
N SER A 173 24.64 -15.25 -2.28
CA SER A 173 25.33 -14.57 -3.38
C SER A 173 24.48 -13.56 -4.15
N PRO A 174 23.84 -12.59 -3.46
CA PRO A 174 23.05 -11.55 -4.11
C PRO A 174 23.95 -10.78 -5.10
N GLY A 175 23.50 -10.68 -6.36
CA GLY A 175 24.25 -10.03 -7.43
C GLY A 175 24.91 -10.96 -8.44
N SER A 176 24.86 -12.28 -8.25
CA SER A 176 25.29 -13.24 -9.28
C SER A 176 24.19 -13.55 -10.30
N ALA A 177 24.53 -13.92 -11.52
CA ALA A 177 23.56 -14.38 -12.52
C ALA A 177 22.71 -15.54 -12.00
N ALA A 178 23.31 -16.48 -11.26
CA ALA A 178 22.60 -17.60 -10.64
C ALA A 178 21.56 -17.14 -9.60
N TYR A 179 21.85 -16.09 -8.83
CA TYR A 179 20.90 -15.48 -7.89
C TYR A 179 19.66 -14.98 -8.62
N PHE A 180 19.83 -14.18 -9.69
CA PHE A 180 18.69 -13.64 -10.43
C PHE A 180 17.88 -14.72 -11.13
N ALA A 181 18.52 -15.74 -11.71
CA ALA A 181 17.84 -16.87 -12.32
C ALA A 181 16.99 -17.67 -11.30
N THR A 182 17.54 -17.92 -10.10
CA THR A 182 16.80 -18.60 -9.03
C THR A 182 15.63 -17.76 -8.52
N CYS A 183 15.84 -16.45 -8.30
CA CYS A 183 14.76 -15.55 -7.90
C CYS A 183 13.64 -15.49 -8.96
N ALA A 184 13.99 -15.42 -10.23
CA ALA A 184 13.04 -15.44 -11.33
C ALA A 184 12.22 -16.74 -11.37
N HIS A 185 12.85 -17.89 -11.11
CA HIS A 185 12.17 -19.19 -11.01
C HIS A 185 11.14 -19.22 -9.88
N GLU A 186 11.52 -18.78 -8.67
CA GLU A 186 10.63 -18.73 -7.52
C GLU A 186 9.43 -17.81 -7.77
N ILE A 187 9.67 -16.63 -8.35
CA ILE A 187 8.60 -15.67 -8.68
C ILE A 187 7.67 -16.23 -9.77
N ARG A 188 8.19 -16.95 -10.75
CA ARG A 188 7.35 -17.60 -11.76
C ARG A 188 6.45 -18.65 -11.12
N GLY A 189 6.98 -19.50 -10.27
CA GLY A 189 6.17 -20.48 -9.52
C GLY A 189 5.11 -19.85 -8.62
N LEU A 190 5.40 -18.67 -8.03
CA LEU A 190 4.41 -17.86 -7.32
C LEU A 190 3.29 -17.42 -8.28
N MET A 191 3.64 -16.85 -9.43
CA MET A 191 2.66 -16.30 -10.37
C MET A 191 1.83 -17.39 -11.04
N ASP A 192 2.37 -18.59 -11.26
CA ASP A 192 1.60 -19.75 -11.73
C ASP A 192 0.50 -20.11 -10.74
N ARG A 193 0.77 -20.10 -9.43
CA ARG A 193 -0.25 -20.29 -8.38
C ARG A 193 -1.31 -19.17 -8.38
N VAL A 194 -0.89 -17.92 -8.57
CA VAL A 194 -1.82 -16.79 -8.70
C VAL A 194 -2.76 -17.00 -9.89
N GLN A 195 -2.22 -17.37 -11.06
CA GLN A 195 -3.00 -17.63 -12.25
C GLN A 195 -3.98 -18.81 -12.08
N ASP A 196 -3.57 -19.86 -11.36
CA ASP A 196 -4.50 -20.94 -10.96
C ASP A 196 -5.65 -20.41 -10.12
N GLY A 197 -5.37 -19.53 -9.16
CA GLY A 197 -6.39 -18.86 -8.35
C GLY A 197 -7.36 -18.04 -9.19
N VAL A 198 -6.83 -17.34 -10.21
CA VAL A 198 -7.65 -16.56 -11.15
C VAL A 198 -8.55 -17.45 -12.00
N ARG A 199 -8.00 -18.53 -12.58
CA ARG A 199 -8.79 -19.50 -13.40
C ARG A 199 -9.94 -20.14 -12.60
N ARG A 200 -9.78 -20.29 -11.30
CA ARG A 200 -10.82 -20.84 -10.39
C ARG A 200 -11.75 -19.75 -9.83
N ASP A 201 -11.66 -18.51 -10.30
CA ASP A 201 -12.41 -17.35 -9.76
C ASP A 201 -12.18 -17.11 -8.26
N ALA A 202 -11.09 -17.62 -7.72
CA ALA A 202 -10.69 -17.41 -6.33
C ALA A 202 -9.91 -16.12 -6.12
N VAL A 203 -9.30 -15.58 -7.19
CA VAL A 203 -8.53 -14.32 -7.19
C VAL A 203 -9.14 -13.38 -8.21
N ARG A 204 -9.71 -12.28 -7.73
CA ARG A 204 -10.36 -11.25 -8.57
C ARG A 204 -9.64 -9.90 -8.53
N ARG A 205 -8.72 -9.72 -7.59
CA ARG A 205 -7.90 -8.53 -7.41
C ARG A 205 -6.61 -8.89 -6.69
N LEU A 206 -5.54 -8.17 -7.01
CA LEU A 206 -4.23 -8.35 -6.40
C LEU A 206 -3.81 -7.11 -5.62
N ALA A 207 -3.21 -7.32 -4.45
CA ALA A 207 -2.49 -6.35 -3.65
C ALA A 207 -1.01 -6.78 -3.63
N VAL A 208 -0.14 -6.04 -4.30
CA VAL A 208 1.26 -6.44 -4.54
C VAL A 208 2.20 -5.62 -3.67
N PHE A 209 2.95 -6.31 -2.83
CA PHE A 209 3.99 -5.79 -1.98
C PHE A 209 5.33 -6.42 -2.38
N GLY A 210 6.22 -5.63 -2.95
CA GLY A 210 7.53 -6.09 -3.40
C GLY A 210 8.66 -5.27 -2.78
N PHE A 211 9.59 -5.94 -2.10
CA PHE A 211 10.85 -5.34 -1.69
C PHE A 211 11.99 -6.28 -2.03
N ALA A 212 12.63 -6.02 -3.16
CA ALA A 212 13.75 -6.81 -3.68
C ALA A 212 14.60 -5.91 -4.59
N ARG A 213 15.70 -6.45 -5.13
CA ARG A 213 16.52 -5.76 -6.14
C ARG A 213 15.69 -5.44 -7.38
N ILE A 214 15.99 -4.33 -8.03
CA ILE A 214 15.21 -3.79 -9.15
C ILE A 214 14.95 -4.82 -10.27
N PRO A 215 15.93 -5.59 -10.76
CA PRO A 215 15.67 -6.58 -11.81
C PRO A 215 14.59 -7.61 -11.43
N ILE A 216 14.55 -8.00 -10.16
CA ILE A 216 13.56 -8.94 -9.63
C ILE A 216 12.16 -8.31 -9.63
N LEU A 217 12.05 -7.04 -9.25
CA LEU A 217 10.78 -6.32 -9.22
C LEU A 217 10.24 -6.03 -10.63
N VAL A 218 11.12 -5.68 -11.57
CA VAL A 218 10.74 -5.54 -12.99
C VAL A 218 10.23 -6.88 -13.53
N TYR A 219 10.93 -7.98 -13.22
CA TYR A 219 10.49 -9.32 -13.61
C TYR A 219 9.13 -9.70 -12.99
N LEU A 220 8.94 -9.45 -11.69
CA LEU A 220 7.63 -9.63 -11.05
C LEU A 220 6.53 -8.87 -11.80
N GLY A 221 6.80 -7.61 -12.14
CA GLY A 221 5.88 -6.75 -12.90
C GLY A 221 5.51 -7.35 -14.26
N SER A 222 6.47 -7.90 -14.99
CA SER A 222 6.23 -8.48 -16.32
C SER A 222 5.30 -9.70 -16.31
N LEU A 223 5.17 -10.36 -15.16
CA LEU A 223 4.28 -11.51 -14.97
C LEU A 223 2.88 -11.12 -14.49
N LEU A 224 2.67 -9.87 -14.08
CA LEU A 224 1.34 -9.38 -13.69
C LEU A 224 0.48 -9.15 -14.94
N ASP A 225 -0.73 -9.71 -14.93
CA ASP A 225 -1.70 -9.57 -16.03
C ASP A 225 -2.50 -8.27 -15.87
N ASP A 226 -2.76 -7.59 -16.98
CA ASP A 226 -3.60 -6.38 -17.01
C ASP A 226 -5.11 -6.70 -16.88
N LYS A 227 -5.51 -7.96 -17.08
CA LYS A 227 -6.91 -8.40 -16.94
C LYS A 227 -7.39 -8.40 -15.49
N ILE A 228 -6.45 -8.42 -14.52
CA ILE A 228 -6.77 -8.46 -13.10
C ILE A 228 -6.48 -7.11 -12.48
N PRO A 229 -7.49 -6.46 -11.84
CA PRO A 229 -7.27 -5.25 -11.08
C PRO A 229 -6.16 -5.47 -10.04
N THR A 230 -5.07 -4.72 -10.17
CA THR A 230 -3.87 -4.88 -9.35
C THR A 230 -3.48 -3.56 -8.72
N ILE A 231 -3.31 -3.56 -7.41
CA ILE A 231 -2.78 -2.44 -6.63
C ILE A 231 -1.33 -2.76 -6.32
N VAL A 232 -0.42 -1.91 -6.75
CA VAL A 232 1.01 -2.00 -6.40
C VAL A 232 1.28 -1.00 -5.29
N PHE A 233 1.77 -1.51 -4.16
CA PHE A 233 2.06 -0.67 -2.99
C PHE A 233 3.49 -0.14 -3.05
N GLN A 234 3.66 1.09 -2.54
CA GLN A 234 4.96 1.75 -2.41
C GLN A 234 5.36 1.79 -0.94
N ARG A 235 6.64 1.46 -0.67
CA ARG A 235 7.22 1.69 0.65
C ARG A 235 7.59 3.17 0.78
N GLN A 236 6.92 3.85 1.67
CA GLN A 236 7.19 5.24 2.04
C GLN A 236 8.26 5.32 3.15
N ARG A 237 8.97 6.43 3.24
CA ARG A 237 9.76 6.77 4.42
C ARG A 237 8.83 7.50 5.39
N ALA A 238 8.22 6.76 6.29
CA ALA A 238 7.39 7.32 7.34
C ALA A 238 8.17 7.32 8.65
N ASP A 239 8.15 8.43 9.37
CA ASP A 239 8.76 8.54 10.71
C ASP A 239 7.89 7.84 11.76
N SER A 240 6.63 7.58 11.43
CA SER A 240 5.68 6.84 12.28
C SER A 240 4.60 6.19 11.42
N GLY A 241 4.00 5.10 11.91
CA GLY A 241 2.90 4.41 11.24
C GLY A 241 3.34 3.34 10.25
N ASN A 242 2.42 2.94 9.37
CA ASN A 242 2.65 1.88 8.40
C ASN A 242 3.34 2.44 7.14
N ALA A 243 4.61 2.09 6.96
CA ALA A 243 5.43 2.55 5.83
C ALA A 243 4.90 2.12 4.44
N TRP A 244 3.93 1.23 4.35
CA TRP A 244 3.31 0.78 3.10
C TRP A 244 1.94 1.39 2.85
N GLN A 245 1.46 2.23 3.75
CA GLN A 245 0.25 2.99 3.55
C GLN A 245 0.56 4.24 2.72
N TRP A 246 -0.30 4.54 1.75
CA TRP A 246 -0.18 5.77 0.98
C TRP A 246 -0.40 6.98 1.88
N PRO A 247 0.42 8.03 1.76
CA PRO A 247 0.18 9.29 2.45
C PRO A 247 -1.20 9.87 2.11
N THR A 248 -1.74 10.62 3.04
CA THR A 248 -2.99 11.38 2.85
C THR A 248 -2.75 12.81 2.38
N ASP A 249 -1.50 13.16 2.07
CA ASP A 249 -1.13 14.51 1.63
C ASP A 249 -1.55 14.71 0.16
N ASP A 250 -2.29 15.78 -0.09
CA ASP A 250 -2.87 16.16 -1.37
C ASP A 250 -1.95 17.15 -2.14
N GLY A 251 -0.64 17.02 -1.99
CA GLY A 251 0.33 17.79 -2.78
C GLY A 251 0.12 17.61 -4.29
N GLU A 252 0.61 18.55 -5.09
CA GLU A 252 0.51 18.47 -6.56
C GLU A 252 1.16 17.15 -7.05
N PRO A 253 0.44 16.28 -7.80
CA PRO A 253 0.98 15.01 -8.27
C PRO A 253 2.17 15.19 -9.20
N ALA A 254 3.28 14.53 -8.91
CA ALA A 254 4.47 14.60 -9.74
C ALA A 254 4.19 14.08 -11.16
N GLN A 255 4.69 14.83 -12.14
CA GLN A 255 4.74 14.45 -13.54
C GLN A 255 6.16 14.01 -13.89
N PHE A 256 6.31 13.29 -15.00
CA PHE A 256 7.59 12.76 -15.43
C PHE A 256 7.85 13.13 -16.89
N GLY A 257 9.13 13.18 -17.26
CA GLY A 257 9.56 13.44 -18.62
C GLY A 257 10.70 12.52 -19.02
N VAL A 258 10.85 12.36 -20.34
CA VAL A 258 11.95 11.61 -20.95
C VAL A 258 12.71 12.56 -21.85
N ASP A 259 14.03 12.65 -21.63
CA ASP A 259 14.94 13.45 -22.44
C ASP A 259 15.97 12.53 -23.11
N LEU A 260 16.26 12.77 -24.39
CA LEU A 260 17.42 12.20 -25.07
C LEU A 260 18.65 12.92 -24.57
N VAL A 261 19.57 12.19 -23.95
CA VAL A 261 20.83 12.75 -23.40
C VAL A 261 21.96 12.65 -24.38
N LYS A 262 21.99 11.57 -25.18
CA LYS A 262 23.03 11.30 -26.16
C LYS A 262 22.45 10.52 -27.34
N ASP A 263 22.79 10.93 -28.55
CA ASP A 263 22.50 10.16 -29.76
C ASP A 263 23.35 8.88 -29.82
N GLY A 264 22.74 7.80 -30.31
CA GLY A 264 23.42 6.53 -30.56
C GLY A 264 24.14 6.51 -31.90
N THR A 265 25.10 5.59 -32.03
CA THR A 265 25.74 5.29 -33.30
C THR A 265 24.99 4.20 -34.10
N GLU A 266 24.23 3.36 -33.38
CA GLU A 266 23.42 2.29 -33.94
C GLU A 266 21.95 2.49 -33.60
N PRO A 267 21.03 2.53 -34.59
CA PRO A 267 19.62 2.81 -34.36
C PRO A 267 18.92 1.79 -33.44
N SER A 268 19.40 0.54 -33.40
CA SER A 268 18.85 -0.53 -32.58
C SER A 268 19.28 -0.52 -31.12
N ASN A 269 20.31 0.28 -30.79
CA ASN A 269 20.87 0.29 -29.44
C ASN A 269 20.29 1.44 -28.63
N VAL A 270 19.44 1.09 -27.68
CA VAL A 270 18.73 2.03 -26.84
C VAL A 270 18.96 1.74 -25.36
N SER A 271 19.31 2.77 -24.61
CA SER A 271 19.49 2.71 -23.17
C SER A 271 18.62 3.75 -22.47
N LEU A 272 18.02 3.35 -21.35
CA LEU A 272 17.20 4.21 -20.50
C LEU A 272 17.76 4.27 -19.07
N MET A 273 18.07 5.48 -18.61
CA MET A 273 18.33 5.80 -17.20
C MET A 273 17.04 6.26 -16.54
N VAL A 274 16.52 5.51 -15.56
CA VAL A 274 15.36 5.90 -14.76
C VAL A 274 15.85 6.53 -13.46
N ASN A 275 15.78 7.84 -13.36
CA ASN A 275 16.27 8.68 -12.27
C ASN A 275 15.11 9.16 -11.38
N LEU A 276 14.55 8.27 -10.55
CA LEU A 276 13.42 8.58 -9.67
C LEU A 276 13.82 8.73 -8.20
N SER A 277 14.53 7.77 -7.62
CA SER A 277 14.94 7.81 -6.21
C SER A 277 16.38 8.27 -6.00
N GLY A 278 17.10 8.48 -7.07
CA GLY A 278 18.48 8.96 -7.15
C GLY A 278 18.79 9.38 -8.57
N THR A 279 19.98 9.94 -8.76
CA THR A 279 20.45 10.43 -10.07
C THR A 279 21.65 9.62 -10.51
N MET A 280 21.60 9.12 -11.74
CA MET A 280 22.72 8.53 -12.47
C MET A 280 23.14 9.47 -13.60
N GLN A 281 24.41 9.47 -13.91
CA GLN A 281 24.99 10.21 -15.04
C GLN A 281 25.39 9.22 -16.12
N THR A 282 25.56 9.73 -17.35
CA THR A 282 26.01 8.91 -18.48
C THR A 282 27.36 8.22 -18.20
N GLU A 283 28.22 8.87 -17.42
CA GLU A 283 29.55 8.38 -17.04
C GLU A 283 29.50 7.14 -16.13
N ASP A 284 28.37 6.92 -15.43
CA ASP A 284 28.15 5.75 -14.58
C ASP A 284 27.89 4.47 -15.40
N LEU A 285 27.50 4.62 -16.67
CA LEU A 285 27.12 3.49 -17.52
C LEU A 285 28.37 2.73 -18.05
N PRO A 286 28.22 1.45 -18.39
CA PRO A 286 29.29 0.68 -19.02
C PRO A 286 29.83 1.37 -20.28
N PRO A 287 31.16 1.30 -20.56
CA PRO A 287 31.77 1.99 -21.71
C PRO A 287 31.12 1.63 -23.06
N GLU A 288 30.81 0.35 -23.27
CA GLU A 288 30.15 -0.14 -24.50
C GLU A 288 28.78 0.49 -24.74
N ILE A 289 28.01 0.68 -23.68
CA ILE A 289 26.71 1.38 -23.72
C ILE A 289 26.89 2.85 -24.07
N ARG A 290 27.87 3.50 -23.41
CA ARG A 290 28.14 4.92 -23.65
C ARG A 290 28.61 5.21 -25.05
N GLU A 291 29.26 4.27 -25.70
CA GLU A 291 29.81 4.45 -27.04
C GLU A 291 28.78 4.23 -28.13
N SER A 292 27.89 3.23 -28.00
CA SER A 292 26.99 2.79 -29.05
C SER A 292 25.56 3.26 -28.93
N ASP A 293 25.01 3.38 -27.69
CA ASP A 293 23.58 3.51 -27.48
C ASP A 293 23.08 4.96 -27.60
N ALA A 294 21.85 5.09 -28.09
CA ALA A 294 21.02 6.27 -27.82
C ALA A 294 20.60 6.23 -26.34
N ILE A 295 21.02 7.23 -25.58
CA ILE A 295 20.83 7.25 -24.13
C ILE A 295 19.73 8.24 -23.75
N TYR A 296 18.67 7.71 -23.13
CA TYR A 296 17.55 8.47 -22.59
C TYR A 296 17.60 8.55 -21.08
N THR A 297 17.03 9.61 -20.52
CA THR A 297 16.79 9.72 -19.08
C THR A 297 15.32 9.97 -18.81
N LEU A 298 14.72 9.19 -17.91
CA LEU A 298 13.38 9.40 -17.37
C LEU A 298 13.51 9.94 -15.95
N LYS A 299 12.92 11.11 -15.69
CA LYS A 299 13.03 11.80 -14.41
C LYS A 299 11.73 12.55 -14.08
N PRO A 300 11.51 12.96 -12.80
CA PRO A 300 10.44 13.88 -12.46
C PRO A 300 10.57 15.20 -13.22
N ALA A 301 9.44 15.75 -13.68
CA ALA A 301 9.36 17.08 -14.25
C ALA A 301 9.41 18.16 -13.14
N ALA A 302 9.93 19.33 -13.46
CA ALA A 302 9.91 20.45 -12.51
C ALA A 302 8.47 20.80 -12.09
N PRO A 303 8.24 21.17 -10.83
CA PRO A 303 9.24 21.51 -9.80
C PRO A 303 9.78 20.29 -9.02
N HIS A 304 9.31 19.07 -9.30
CA HIS A 304 9.73 17.88 -8.59
C HIS A 304 11.14 17.44 -8.98
N VAL A 305 11.85 16.84 -8.03
CA VAL A 305 13.22 16.34 -8.20
C VAL A 305 13.30 14.85 -7.80
N PRO A 306 14.29 14.09 -8.30
CA PRO A 306 14.52 12.73 -7.86
C PRO A 306 14.65 12.62 -6.34
N GLY A 307 13.91 11.69 -5.75
CA GLY A 307 13.92 11.46 -4.31
C GLY A 307 13.14 10.20 -3.94
N VAL A 308 13.42 9.64 -2.78
CA VAL A 308 12.84 8.36 -2.33
C VAL A 308 11.33 8.38 -2.15
N SER A 309 10.74 9.56 -1.98
CA SER A 309 9.30 9.79 -1.80
C SER A 309 8.62 10.35 -3.06
N VAL A 310 9.30 10.34 -4.21
CA VAL A 310 8.76 10.91 -5.46
C VAL A 310 7.46 10.22 -5.90
N ILE A 311 7.31 8.92 -5.64
CA ILE A 311 6.04 8.20 -5.84
C ILE A 311 5.23 8.29 -4.55
N SER A 312 4.48 9.38 -4.40
CA SER A 312 3.74 9.72 -3.18
C SER A 312 2.30 9.19 -3.15
N SER A 313 1.72 8.86 -4.33
CA SER A 313 0.34 8.41 -4.44
C SER A 313 0.16 7.41 -5.59
N PRO A 314 -0.98 6.67 -5.63
CA PRO A 314 -1.35 5.85 -6.79
C PRO A 314 -1.45 6.65 -8.08
N GLU A 315 -1.88 7.91 -8.03
CA GLU A 315 -1.96 8.80 -9.19
C GLU A 315 -0.57 9.10 -9.76
N VAL A 316 0.39 9.45 -8.90
CA VAL A 316 1.78 9.65 -9.31
C VAL A 316 2.37 8.40 -9.95
N LEU A 317 2.03 7.21 -9.43
CA LEU A 317 2.45 5.95 -10.05
C LEU A 317 1.82 5.74 -11.43
N CYS A 318 0.57 6.18 -11.64
CA CYS A 318 -0.09 6.16 -12.95
C CYS A 318 0.62 7.13 -13.92
N ASN A 319 0.94 8.36 -13.51
CA ASN A 319 1.66 9.32 -14.34
C ASN A 319 3.02 8.77 -14.80
N PHE A 320 3.74 8.10 -13.88
CA PHE A 320 4.98 7.40 -14.22
C PHE A 320 4.74 6.28 -15.26
N ALA A 321 3.70 5.45 -15.06
CA ALA A 321 3.36 4.37 -15.97
C ALA A 321 3.02 4.88 -17.39
N GLU A 322 2.31 5.99 -17.49
CA GLU A 322 1.96 6.63 -18.78
C GLU A 322 3.21 7.16 -19.49
N THR A 323 4.11 7.83 -18.77
CA THR A 323 5.36 8.32 -19.32
C THR A 323 6.25 7.17 -19.80
N PHE A 324 6.33 6.06 -19.04
CA PHE A 324 7.12 4.91 -19.44
C PHE A 324 6.52 4.19 -20.67
N ARG A 325 5.18 4.07 -20.78
CA ARG A 325 4.51 3.55 -21.99
C ARG A 325 4.77 4.43 -23.20
N ALA A 326 4.70 5.75 -23.04
CA ALA A 326 4.99 6.69 -24.11
C ALA A 326 6.44 6.54 -24.62
N PHE A 327 7.39 6.36 -23.72
CA PHE A 327 8.78 6.06 -24.08
C PHE A 327 8.91 4.75 -24.86
N LEU A 328 8.25 3.66 -24.43
CA LEU A 328 8.29 2.39 -25.17
C LEU A 328 7.72 2.53 -26.59
N ALA A 329 6.63 3.27 -26.73
CA ALA A 329 6.04 3.56 -28.06
C ALA A 329 6.94 4.43 -28.92
N ASP A 330 7.65 5.39 -28.33
CA ASP A 330 8.64 6.22 -29.02
C ASP A 330 9.83 5.38 -29.54
N VAL A 331 10.32 4.45 -28.73
CA VAL A 331 11.38 3.51 -29.13
C VAL A 331 10.93 2.64 -30.29
N GLU A 332 9.72 2.09 -30.25
CA GLU A 332 9.15 1.29 -31.33
C GLU A 332 9.05 2.09 -32.65
N ALA A 333 8.66 3.37 -32.55
CA ALA A 333 8.47 4.24 -33.71
C ALA A 333 9.79 4.74 -34.30
N ASN A 334 10.79 5.06 -33.48
CA ASN A 334 11.97 5.82 -33.89
C ASN A 334 13.27 5.00 -33.89
N HIS A 335 13.29 3.81 -33.27
CA HIS A 335 14.47 2.94 -33.17
C HIS A 335 14.23 1.60 -33.88
N SER A 336 14.37 1.62 -35.22
CA SER A 336 14.17 0.42 -36.02
C SER A 336 15.10 -0.73 -35.62
N GLY A 337 14.52 -1.88 -35.25
CA GLY A 337 15.26 -3.07 -34.84
C GLY A 337 15.70 -3.09 -33.38
N ALA A 338 15.23 -2.17 -32.55
CA ALA A 338 15.49 -2.18 -31.11
C ALA A 338 14.65 -3.26 -30.41
N ASP A 339 15.09 -4.51 -30.45
CA ASP A 339 14.42 -5.64 -29.79
C ASP A 339 14.63 -5.67 -28.27
N CYS A 340 15.56 -4.86 -27.76
CA CYS A 340 15.93 -4.81 -26.34
C CYS A 340 16.37 -3.39 -25.94
N ILE A 341 15.94 -2.95 -24.77
CA ILE A 341 16.35 -1.68 -24.14
C ILE A 341 17.22 -2.00 -22.93
N SER A 342 18.43 -1.42 -22.85
CA SER A 342 19.28 -1.49 -21.67
C SER A 342 18.75 -0.56 -20.58
N LEU A 343 18.23 -1.15 -19.49
CA LEU A 343 17.54 -0.42 -18.41
C LEU A 343 18.44 -0.27 -17.18
N PHE A 344 18.74 0.96 -16.82
CA PHE A 344 19.46 1.36 -15.62
C PHE A 344 18.49 2.14 -14.72
N ALA A 345 18.25 1.70 -13.49
CA ALA A 345 17.22 2.31 -12.69
C ALA A 345 17.67 2.62 -11.24
N ALA A 346 17.42 3.86 -10.83
CA ALA A 346 17.34 4.30 -9.45
C ALA A 346 15.88 4.64 -9.17
N ALA A 347 15.09 3.65 -8.79
CA ALA A 347 13.63 3.76 -8.74
C ALA A 347 13.04 3.20 -7.44
N PRO A 348 11.92 3.78 -6.95
CA PRO A 348 11.11 3.18 -5.89
C PRO A 348 10.56 1.81 -6.32
N VAL A 349 10.24 0.96 -5.33
CA VAL A 349 9.84 -0.43 -5.58
C VAL A 349 8.59 -0.55 -6.44
N SER A 350 7.60 0.32 -6.25
CA SER A 350 6.38 0.33 -7.05
C SER A 350 6.64 0.71 -8.51
N ALA A 351 7.52 1.67 -8.75
CA ALA A 351 7.94 2.06 -10.10
C ALA A 351 8.68 0.91 -10.80
N ALA A 352 9.56 0.19 -10.08
CA ALA A 352 10.25 -0.99 -10.62
C ALA A 352 9.27 -2.08 -11.06
N ILE A 353 8.28 -2.42 -10.25
CA ILE A 353 7.21 -3.36 -10.62
C ILE A 353 6.42 -2.83 -11.82
N THR A 354 6.12 -1.54 -11.84
CA THR A 354 5.33 -0.91 -12.90
C THR A 354 6.05 -0.94 -14.24
N MET A 355 7.37 -0.76 -14.30
CA MET A 355 8.15 -0.89 -15.54
C MET A 355 7.95 -2.24 -16.22
N GLY A 356 7.97 -3.34 -15.46
CA GLY A 356 7.68 -4.66 -16.02
C GLY A 356 6.21 -4.85 -16.38
N ARG A 357 5.30 -4.31 -15.59
CA ARG A 357 3.86 -4.50 -15.77
C ARG A 357 3.33 -3.86 -17.05
N VAL A 358 3.85 -2.71 -17.43
CA VAL A 358 3.37 -1.95 -18.61
C VAL A 358 3.86 -2.51 -19.94
N LEU A 359 4.78 -3.47 -19.95
CA LEU A 359 5.20 -4.15 -21.15
C LEU A 359 4.01 -4.86 -21.81
N ILE A 360 3.96 -4.86 -23.15
CA ILE A 360 2.94 -5.52 -23.96
C ILE A 360 3.59 -6.72 -24.65
N SER A 361 2.97 -7.90 -24.49
CA SER A 361 3.47 -9.14 -25.10
C SER A 361 3.48 -9.05 -26.63
N GLY A 362 4.62 -9.40 -27.24
CA GLY A 362 4.79 -9.41 -28.68
C GLY A 362 4.91 -8.02 -29.33
N VAL A 363 4.86 -6.95 -28.54
CA VAL A 363 4.96 -5.55 -29.00
C VAL A 363 6.16 -4.86 -28.37
N SER A 364 6.20 -4.78 -27.05
CA SER A 364 7.29 -4.07 -26.36
C SER A 364 8.64 -4.77 -26.52
N PRO A 365 9.74 -4.03 -26.73
CA PRO A 365 11.08 -4.58 -26.66
C PRO A 365 11.35 -5.20 -25.29
N ALA A 366 12.29 -6.15 -25.21
CA ALA A 366 12.74 -6.66 -23.95
C ALA A 366 13.43 -5.58 -23.12
N LEU A 367 13.44 -5.74 -21.82
CA LEU A 367 14.25 -4.92 -20.92
C LEU A 367 15.46 -5.74 -20.45
N ARG A 368 16.66 -5.35 -20.84
CA ARG A 368 17.90 -5.84 -20.27
C ARG A 368 18.18 -5.04 -19.03
N VAL A 369 17.83 -5.58 -17.86
CA VAL A 369 17.88 -4.84 -16.61
C VAL A 369 19.24 -5.00 -15.97
N PHE A 370 19.91 -3.88 -15.74
CA PHE A 370 21.21 -3.81 -15.07
C PHE A 370 21.02 -3.59 -13.57
N ASP A 371 21.94 -4.19 -12.80
CA ASP A 371 22.05 -3.94 -11.36
C ASP A 371 23.50 -3.54 -11.04
N ARG A 372 23.75 -3.00 -9.85
CA ARG A 372 25.09 -2.66 -9.37
C ARG A 372 25.61 -3.72 -8.42
N ASP A 373 26.87 -4.10 -8.60
CA ASP A 373 27.59 -4.91 -7.63
C ASP A 373 27.97 -4.11 -6.37
N ASP A 374 28.67 -4.74 -5.44
CA ASP A 374 29.09 -4.11 -4.19
C ASP A 374 30.13 -2.98 -4.39
N SER A 375 30.83 -2.97 -5.53
CA SER A 375 31.75 -1.91 -5.93
C SER A 375 31.05 -0.74 -6.64
N GLY A 376 29.75 -0.89 -6.94
CA GLY A 376 28.93 0.12 -7.63
C GLY A 376 28.96 0.01 -9.15
N VAL A 377 29.63 -0.98 -9.72
CA VAL A 377 29.72 -1.23 -11.16
C VAL A 377 28.46 -1.90 -11.66
N PHE A 378 27.92 -1.43 -12.79
CA PHE A 378 26.76 -2.05 -13.43
C PHE A 378 27.16 -3.37 -14.12
N PHE A 379 26.28 -4.35 -14.00
CA PHE A 379 26.33 -5.62 -14.72
C PHE A 379 24.92 -6.00 -15.17
N GLU A 380 24.81 -6.73 -16.26
CA GLU A 380 23.56 -7.28 -16.73
C GLU A 380 23.06 -8.35 -15.75
N ALA A 381 21.88 -8.09 -15.16
CA ALA A 381 21.30 -8.96 -14.13
C ALA A 381 20.23 -9.89 -14.69
N LEU A 382 19.32 -9.38 -15.52
CA LEU A 382 18.18 -10.14 -16.02
C LEU A 382 17.62 -9.53 -17.30
N GLU A 383 17.31 -10.34 -18.31
CA GLU A 383 16.48 -9.95 -19.42
C GLU A 383 15.01 -10.25 -19.10
N VAL A 384 14.16 -9.25 -19.27
CA VAL A 384 12.73 -9.30 -18.97
C VAL A 384 11.91 -9.08 -20.24
N ARG A 385 11.09 -10.07 -20.59
CA ARG A 385 10.09 -9.98 -21.68
C ARG A 385 8.70 -10.25 -21.11
N LYS A 386 7.71 -9.56 -21.63
CA LYS A 386 6.31 -9.91 -21.34
C LYS A 386 5.96 -11.16 -22.13
N SER A 387 5.76 -12.27 -21.43
CA SER A 387 5.23 -13.49 -22.06
C SER A 387 3.73 -13.32 -22.32
N GLY A 388 3.23 -13.84 -23.46
CA GLY A 388 1.79 -13.95 -23.66
C GLY A 388 1.18 -14.83 -22.57
N SER A 389 0.05 -14.40 -22.01
CA SER A 389 -0.77 -15.29 -21.17
C SER A 389 -1.27 -16.44 -22.03
N ALA A 390 -0.85 -17.66 -21.71
CA ALA A 390 -1.33 -18.89 -22.34
C ALA A 390 -2.81 -19.13 -22.01
#